data_4fe17240fdcca5613f2a85fcdbf16a81
#
_entry.id   4fe17240fdcca5613f2a85fcdbf16a81
#
_cell.length_a   1.000
_cell.length_b   1.000
_cell.length_c   1.000
_cell.angle_alpha   90.00
_cell.angle_beta   90.00
_cell.angle_gamma   90.00
#
_symmetry.space_group_name_H-M   'P 1'
#
loop_
_entity.id
_entity.type
_entity.pdbx_description
1 polymer ?
#
loop_
_entity_poly.entity_id
_entity_poly.type
_entity_poly.pdbx_seq_one_letter_code
_entity_poly.pdbx_strand_id
1 'polypeptide(L)'
;ERRLDEVRSALPAALDTAAENIVYKQRSRQRGTEQYTKRDSRGELLTVHEGRARLLVNLHDYIDTGLFLDHRPLRLRIGQEAAGKDFLNLFCYTGTATVHAALGGAGTDR
;
A
#
# COMPACT_ATOMS: atom_id res chain seq x y z
N GLU A 1 4.20 17.18 20.66
CA GLU A 1 2.97 17.81 20.08
C GLU A 1 3.33 18.97 19.14
N ARG A 2 4.08 19.99 19.58
CA ARG A 2 4.43 21.17 18.78
C ARG A 2 5.03 20.84 17.41
N ARG A 3 5.95 19.86 17.31
CA ARG A 3 6.55 19.44 16.04
C ARG A 3 5.55 18.79 15.08
N LEU A 4 4.57 18.07 15.59
CA LEU A 4 3.52 17.46 14.76
C LEU A 4 2.60 18.54 14.17
N ASP A 5 2.32 19.59 14.90
CA ASP A 5 1.50 20.70 14.43
C ASP A 5 2.24 21.51 13.35
N GLU A 6 3.54 21.72 13.53
CA GLU A 6 4.41 22.34 12.51
C GLU A 6 4.44 21.50 11.22
N VAL A 7 4.59 20.17 11.33
CA VAL A 7 4.55 19.25 10.20
C VAL A 7 3.21 19.30 9.49
N ARG A 8 2.10 19.22 10.24
CA ARG A 8 0.74 19.29 9.67
C ARG A 8 0.50 20.60 8.91
N SER A 9 1.02 21.71 9.41
CA SER A 9 0.89 23.01 8.78
C SER A 9 1.71 23.14 7.49
N ALA A 10 2.88 22.51 7.42
CA ALA A 10 3.81 22.61 6.31
C ALA A 10 3.52 21.61 5.16
N LEU A 11 2.96 20.43 5.47
CA LEU A 11 2.81 19.34 4.50
C LEU A 11 1.95 19.68 3.29
N PRO A 12 0.80 20.36 3.39
CA PRO A 12 -0.03 20.66 2.22
C PRO A 12 0.73 21.46 1.15
N ALA A 13 1.46 22.49 1.56
CA ALA A 13 2.27 23.30 0.65
C ALA A 13 3.48 22.52 0.12
N ALA A 14 4.16 21.75 0.97
CA ALA A 14 5.36 21.00 0.57
C ALA A 14 5.05 19.87 -0.42
N LEU A 15 3.87 19.27 -0.34
CA LEU A 15 3.42 18.18 -1.20
C LEU A 15 2.52 18.66 -2.37
N ASP A 16 2.25 19.95 -2.45
CA ASP A 16 1.32 20.53 -3.43
C ASP A 16 -0.02 19.77 -3.46
N THR A 17 -0.59 19.57 -2.28
CA THR A 17 -1.86 18.84 -2.13
C THR A 17 -2.76 19.50 -1.10
N ALA A 18 -4.07 19.32 -1.25
CA ALA A 18 -5.05 19.84 -0.30
C ALA A 18 -4.93 19.13 1.07
N ALA A 19 -5.14 19.85 2.16
CA ALA A 19 -5.02 19.32 3.51
C ALA A 19 -5.96 18.14 3.77
N GLU A 20 -7.16 18.15 3.18
CA GLU A 20 -8.13 17.04 3.26
C GLU A 20 -7.66 15.74 2.61
N ASN A 21 -6.70 15.80 1.71
CA ASN A 21 -6.10 14.63 1.05
C ASN A 21 -4.93 14.02 1.84
N ILE A 22 -4.59 14.59 2.99
CA ILE A 22 -3.52 14.10 3.86
C ILE A 22 -4.12 13.38 5.06
N VAL A 23 -3.86 12.08 5.16
CA VAL A 23 -4.32 11.25 6.28
C VAL A 23 -3.17 11.01 7.25
N TYR A 24 -3.37 11.40 8.50
CA TYR A 24 -2.38 11.21 9.56
C TYR A 24 -2.73 9.98 10.39
N LYS A 25 -1.77 9.08 10.52
CA LYS A 25 -1.89 7.88 11.34
C LYS A 25 -0.78 7.84 12.38
N GLN A 26 -1.16 7.75 13.62
CA GLN A 26 -0.21 7.61 14.72
C GLN A 26 -0.01 6.13 15.03
N ARG A 27 1.23 5.66 14.90
CA ARG A 27 1.62 4.32 15.31
C ARG A 27 1.87 4.33 16.82
N SER A 28 1.09 3.57 17.56
CA SER A 28 1.34 3.27 18.98
C SER A 28 2.19 2.00 19.12
N ARG A 29 2.80 1.77 20.29
CA ARG A 29 3.44 0.47 20.58
C ARG A 29 2.37 -0.61 20.51
N GLN A 30 2.50 -1.47 19.53
CA GLN A 30 1.59 -2.58 19.29
C GLN A 30 2.16 -3.87 19.92
N ARG A 31 1.29 -4.67 20.51
CA ARG A 31 1.65 -6.00 21.02
C ARG A 31 0.84 -7.04 20.26
N GLY A 32 1.53 -8.08 19.76
CA GLY A 32 0.89 -9.18 19.05
C GLY A 32 0.27 -8.79 17.70
N THR A 33 -0.99 -9.14 17.47
CA THR A 33 -1.70 -8.95 16.19
C THR A 33 -2.40 -7.59 16.04
N GLU A 34 -2.17 -6.66 16.95
CA GLU A 34 -2.81 -5.33 16.93
C GLU A 34 -2.59 -4.53 15.63
N GLN A 35 -1.53 -4.83 14.89
CA GLN A 35 -1.28 -4.22 13.57
C GLN A 35 -2.41 -4.44 12.56
N TYR A 36 -3.21 -5.49 12.73
CA TYR A 36 -4.36 -5.79 11.89
C TYR A 36 -5.67 -5.26 12.47
N THR A 37 -5.63 -4.60 13.63
CA THR A 37 -6.83 -4.05 14.26
C THR A 37 -7.36 -2.91 13.43
N LYS A 38 -8.64 -3.01 13.08
CA LYS A 38 -9.37 -1.97 12.33
C LYS A 38 -9.52 -0.72 13.20
N ARG A 39 -9.13 0.43 12.67
CA ARG A 39 -9.13 1.73 13.37
C ARG A 39 -10.33 2.60 13.04
N ASP A 40 -10.88 2.41 11.85
CA ASP A 40 -12.05 3.12 11.35
C ASP A 40 -12.92 2.12 10.55
N SER A 41 -14.12 2.50 10.21
CA SER A 41 -15.08 1.64 9.50
C SER A 41 -15.63 2.29 8.25
N ARG A 42 -14.85 3.16 7.59
CA ARG A 42 -15.30 3.86 6.38
C ARG A 42 -15.47 2.93 5.20
N GLY A 43 -14.63 1.90 5.09
CA GLY A 43 -14.63 0.99 3.95
C GLY A 43 -14.25 1.67 2.62
N GLU A 44 -13.66 2.86 2.68
CA GLU A 44 -13.26 3.64 1.52
C GLU A 44 -11.94 3.12 0.97
N LEU A 45 -11.98 2.69 -0.29
CA LEU A 45 -10.80 2.25 -1.01
C LEU A 45 -10.42 3.27 -2.08
N LEU A 46 -9.13 3.60 -2.14
CA LEU A 46 -8.56 4.44 -3.17
C LEU A 46 -7.81 3.58 -4.18
N THR A 47 -8.12 3.76 -5.47
CA THR A 47 -7.35 3.13 -6.54
C THR A 47 -6.08 3.93 -6.80
N VAL A 48 -4.94 3.27 -6.72
CA VAL A 48 -3.64 3.83 -7.09
C VAL A 48 -3.03 3.04 -8.23
N HIS A 49 -2.15 3.68 -8.99
CA HIS A 49 -1.49 3.06 -10.14
C HIS A 49 0.00 2.86 -9.87
N GLU A 50 0.48 1.68 -10.19
CA GLU A 50 1.90 1.35 -10.16
C GLU A 50 2.27 0.60 -11.44
N GLY A 51 2.91 1.29 -12.40
CA GLY A 51 3.09 0.76 -13.74
C GLY A 51 1.73 0.45 -14.38
N ARG A 52 1.56 -0.79 -14.83
CA ARG A 52 0.29 -1.28 -15.41
C ARG A 52 -0.72 -1.74 -14.36
N ALA A 53 -0.29 -1.90 -13.12
CA ALA A 53 -1.15 -2.38 -12.05
C ALA A 53 -2.08 -1.29 -11.52
N ARG A 54 -3.33 -1.65 -11.25
CA ARG A 54 -4.27 -0.88 -10.45
C ARG A 54 -4.43 -1.57 -9.11
N LEU A 55 -4.12 -0.88 -8.05
CA LEU A 55 -4.09 -1.42 -6.70
C LEU A 55 -5.05 -0.63 -5.82
N LEU A 56 -5.72 -1.32 -4.92
CA LEU A 56 -6.60 -0.70 -3.94
C LEU A 56 -5.86 -0.49 -2.63
N VAL A 57 -5.92 0.73 -2.10
CA VAL A 57 -5.37 1.06 -0.80
C VAL A 57 -6.45 1.60 0.13
N ASN A 58 -6.28 1.37 1.43
CA ASN A 58 -7.16 1.89 2.46
C ASN A 58 -6.38 2.86 3.34
N LEU A 59 -6.72 4.15 3.24
CA LEU A 59 -6.01 5.21 3.95
C LEU A 59 -6.50 5.40 5.40
N HIS A 60 -7.69 4.91 5.75
CA HIS A 60 -8.35 5.27 6.99
C HIS A 60 -8.46 4.13 8.01
N ASP A 61 -8.88 2.96 7.56
CA ASP A 61 -9.35 1.92 8.47
C ASP A 61 -8.24 1.16 9.21
N TYR A 62 -7.03 1.09 8.62
CA TYR A 62 -5.89 0.34 9.18
C TYR A 62 -4.64 1.21 9.29
N ILE A 63 -3.69 0.82 10.14
CA ILE A 63 -2.41 1.53 10.24
C ILE A 63 -1.61 1.42 8.94
N ASP A 64 -1.61 0.25 8.33
CA ASP A 64 -0.98 0.01 7.03
C ASP A 64 -2.01 0.18 5.91
N THR A 65 -1.60 0.80 4.82
CA THR A 65 -2.52 1.14 3.71
C THR A 65 -2.83 -0.03 2.79
N GLY A 66 -2.14 -1.16 2.95
CA GLY A 66 -2.24 -2.31 2.06
C GLY A 66 -1.21 -2.34 0.93
N LEU A 67 -0.34 -1.33 0.84
CA LEU A 67 0.73 -1.24 -0.15
C LEU A 67 2.02 -0.74 0.50
N PHE A 68 3.08 -1.56 0.45
CA PHE A 68 4.41 -1.19 0.92
C PHE A 68 5.19 -0.53 -0.22
N LEU A 69 5.40 0.79 -0.13
CA LEU A 69 6.02 1.58 -1.20
C LEU A 69 7.49 1.22 -1.45
N ASP A 70 8.21 0.84 -0.41
CA ASP A 70 9.61 0.40 -0.47
C ASP A 70 9.80 -0.90 -1.27
N HIS A 71 8.77 -1.74 -1.41
CA HIS A 71 8.78 -2.94 -2.23
C HIS A 71 8.45 -2.69 -3.71
N ARG A 72 8.22 -1.45 -4.12
CA ARG A 72 7.89 -1.11 -5.51
C ARG A 72 8.92 -1.62 -6.52
N PRO A 73 10.24 -1.42 -6.33
CA PRO A 73 11.24 -1.93 -7.27
C PRO A 73 11.17 -3.45 -7.44
N LEU A 74 10.94 -4.18 -6.33
CA LEU A 74 10.79 -5.63 -6.36
C LEU A 74 9.53 -6.05 -7.15
N ARG A 75 8.39 -5.41 -6.91
CA ARG A 75 7.15 -5.72 -7.64
C ARG A 75 7.29 -5.49 -9.14
N LEU A 76 7.91 -4.39 -9.55
CA LEU A 76 8.16 -4.09 -10.97
C LEU A 76 9.07 -5.14 -11.61
N ARG A 77 10.11 -5.57 -10.91
CA ARG A 77 11.01 -6.64 -11.35
C ARG A 77 10.28 -7.98 -11.48
N ILE A 78 9.44 -8.34 -10.51
CA ILE A 78 8.60 -9.54 -10.60
C ILE A 78 7.77 -9.52 -11.88
N GLY A 79 7.10 -8.40 -12.19
CA GLY A 79 6.34 -8.25 -13.43
C GLY A 79 7.17 -8.42 -14.70
N GLN A 80 8.41 -7.95 -14.70
CA GLN A 80 9.33 -8.09 -15.84
C GLN A 80 9.80 -9.54 -16.05
N GLU A 81 10.01 -10.28 -14.97
CA GLU A 81 10.58 -11.63 -15.01
C GLU A 81 9.54 -12.77 -15.02
N ALA A 82 8.26 -12.46 -14.85
CA ALA A 82 7.19 -13.44 -14.60
C ALA A 82 6.72 -14.18 -15.86
N ALA A 83 6.98 -13.67 -17.06
CA ALA A 83 6.45 -14.22 -18.29
C ALA A 83 6.78 -15.72 -18.45
N GLY A 84 5.74 -16.55 -18.61
CA GLY A 84 5.86 -17.99 -18.80
C GLY A 84 6.39 -18.77 -17.58
N LYS A 85 6.40 -18.15 -16.39
CA LYS A 85 6.84 -18.80 -15.16
C LYS A 85 5.65 -19.01 -14.21
N ASP A 86 5.75 -20.04 -13.37
CA ASP A 86 4.87 -20.20 -12.22
C ASP A 86 5.31 -19.23 -11.11
N PHE A 87 4.34 -18.58 -10.48
CA PHE A 87 4.60 -17.62 -9.41
C PHE A 87 3.91 -18.04 -8.11
N LEU A 88 4.68 -18.30 -7.07
CA LEU A 88 4.19 -18.60 -5.73
C LEU A 88 4.43 -17.40 -4.81
N ASN A 89 3.36 -16.88 -4.21
CA ASN A 89 3.44 -15.79 -3.24
C ASN A 89 3.07 -16.30 -1.85
N LEU A 90 4.07 -16.54 -1.03
CA LEU A 90 3.90 -16.87 0.40
C LEU A 90 3.74 -15.58 1.20
N PHE A 91 2.77 -15.54 2.11
CA PHE A 91 2.43 -14.34 2.89
C PHE A 91 2.01 -13.16 1.99
N CYS A 92 1.09 -13.42 1.07
CA CYS A 92 0.76 -12.50 -0.02
C CYS A 92 0.16 -11.15 0.44
N TYR A 93 -0.29 -11.04 1.68
CA TYR A 93 -0.93 -9.87 2.26
C TYR A 93 -2.11 -9.39 1.38
N THR A 94 -1.98 -8.25 0.68
CA THR A 94 -3.01 -7.74 -0.25
C THR A 94 -2.81 -8.20 -1.70
N GLY A 95 -1.84 -9.07 -1.95
CA GLY A 95 -1.60 -9.68 -3.26
C GLY A 95 -0.95 -8.74 -4.30
N THR A 96 -0.37 -7.61 -3.89
CA THR A 96 0.17 -6.62 -4.84
C THR A 96 1.29 -7.19 -5.72
N ALA A 97 2.17 -8.05 -5.19
CA ALA A 97 3.19 -8.74 -5.98
C ALA A 97 2.59 -9.74 -6.96
N THR A 98 1.52 -10.44 -6.56
CA THR A 98 0.79 -11.38 -7.43
C THR A 98 0.15 -10.66 -8.63
N VAL A 99 -0.42 -9.47 -8.41
CA VAL A 99 -0.96 -8.64 -9.51
C VAL A 99 0.12 -8.31 -10.53
N HIS A 100 1.31 -7.91 -10.09
CA HIS A 100 2.43 -7.62 -10.99
C HIS A 100 2.91 -8.88 -11.74
N ALA A 101 2.99 -10.02 -11.07
CA ALA A 101 3.33 -11.29 -11.72
C ALA A 101 2.32 -11.67 -12.80
N ALA A 102 1.03 -11.59 -12.49
CA ALA A 102 -0.05 -11.90 -13.44
C ALA A 102 -0.04 -10.96 -14.66
N LEU A 103 0.11 -9.65 -14.43
CA LEU A 103 0.23 -8.65 -15.49
C LEU A 103 1.50 -8.84 -16.34
N GLY A 104 2.55 -9.41 -15.74
CA GLY A 104 3.79 -9.79 -16.40
C GLY A 104 3.72 -11.08 -17.21
N GLY A 105 2.60 -11.81 -17.15
CA GLY A 105 2.40 -13.05 -17.88
C GLY A 105 2.85 -14.31 -17.15
N ALA A 106 2.81 -14.29 -15.81
CA ALA A 106 2.94 -15.53 -15.03
C ALA A 106 1.83 -16.51 -15.38
N GLY A 107 2.13 -17.80 -15.40
CA GLY A 107 1.15 -18.85 -15.58
C GLY A 107 0.10 -18.84 -14.49
N THR A 108 -1.17 -19.03 -14.86
CA THR A 108 -2.32 -18.93 -13.95
C THR A 108 -2.75 -20.28 -13.38
N ASP A 109 -2.09 -21.35 -13.70
CA ASP A 109 -2.69 -22.67 -13.60
C ASP A 109 -2.32 -23.49 -12.36
N ARG A 110 -1.94 -22.84 -11.25
CA ARG A 110 -1.80 -23.65 -10.01
C ARG A 110 -1.89 -22.80 -8.74
#